data_90c96ce3781666d095bb53b2a20829c3
#
_entry.id   90c96ce3781666d095bb53b2a20829c3
#
_cell.length_a   1.000
_cell.length_b   1.000
_cell.length_c   1.000
_cell.angle_alpha   90.00
_cell.angle_beta   90.00
_cell.angle_gamma   90.00
#
_symmetry.space_group_name_H-M   'P 1'
#
loop_
_entity.id
_entity.type
_entity.pdbx_description
1 polymer ?
#
loop_
_entity_poly.entity_id
_entity_poly.type
_entity_poly.pdbx_seq_one_letter_code
_entity_poly.pdbx_strand_id
1 'polypeptide(L)'
;MTYPRQGYGGQAFLARWRVSLGFVFAAIVLWLATPSLQSLMIGAAIAVIGESIRVWAAGHLEKSKEVTQSGPYRYTRHPLYLGSSLIGIGMTVIANNWIVAAIVIAYLALTLTAAMRSEEAHLREKFGDAYDAYAEKRAPKVERSFSWQRAIYNREHHTIAGLLTGFAVLALKLVL
;
A
#
# COMPACT_ATOMS: atom_id res chain seq x y z
N MET A 1 -12.83 -14.28 34.56
CA MET A 1 -11.74 -13.33 34.38
C MET A 1 -12.12 -12.36 33.26
N THR A 2 -12.49 -11.14 33.63
CA THR A 2 -12.96 -10.09 32.74
C THR A 2 -11.72 -9.38 32.18
N TYR A 3 -11.45 -9.54 30.87
CA TYR A 3 -10.43 -8.75 30.19
C TYR A 3 -10.88 -7.29 30.12
N PRO A 4 -10.04 -6.31 30.46
CA PRO A 4 -10.37 -4.91 30.34
C PRO A 4 -10.45 -4.55 28.86
N ARG A 5 -11.61 -4.03 28.42
CA ARG A 5 -11.79 -3.36 27.12
C ARG A 5 -11.02 -2.04 27.16
N GLN A 6 -9.73 -2.06 26.85
CA GLN A 6 -8.96 -0.84 26.70
C GLN A 6 -9.03 -0.32 25.27
N GLY A 7 -9.60 0.88 25.11
CA GLY A 7 -9.15 1.88 24.16
C GLY A 7 -9.41 1.73 22.65
N TYR A 8 -10.32 0.90 22.17
CA TYR A 8 -10.55 0.69 20.72
C TYR A 8 -11.49 1.70 20.05
N GLY A 9 -12.01 2.71 20.74
CA GLY A 9 -12.96 3.66 20.18
C GLY A 9 -12.40 4.48 18.99
N GLY A 10 -11.19 5.00 19.13
CA GLY A 10 -10.55 5.81 18.08
C GLY A 10 -10.06 5.00 16.88
N GLN A 11 -9.53 3.80 17.14
CA GLN A 11 -9.03 2.93 16.07
C GLN A 11 -10.18 2.34 15.24
N ALA A 12 -11.29 1.95 15.87
CA ALA A 12 -12.49 1.48 15.19
C ALA A 12 -13.16 2.60 14.38
N PHE A 13 -13.15 3.84 14.87
CA PHE A 13 -13.64 5.01 14.15
C PHE A 13 -12.79 5.28 12.89
N LEU A 14 -11.47 5.35 13.02
CA LEU A 14 -10.56 5.55 11.89
C LEU A 14 -10.65 4.40 10.87
N ALA A 15 -10.78 3.15 11.31
CA ALA A 15 -10.96 2.00 10.43
C ALA A 15 -12.27 2.08 9.64
N ARG A 16 -13.34 2.58 10.25
CA ARG A 16 -14.66 2.74 9.60
C ARG A 16 -14.66 3.86 8.57
N TRP A 17 -13.98 4.97 8.85
CA TRP A 17 -13.95 6.14 7.97
C TRP A 17 -12.80 6.12 6.96
N ARG A 18 -11.84 5.20 7.13
CA ARG A 18 -10.65 5.09 6.27
C ARG A 18 -10.96 5.08 4.77
N VAL A 19 -11.98 4.33 4.37
CA VAL A 19 -12.37 4.21 2.96
C VAL A 19 -12.99 5.53 2.47
N SER A 20 -13.92 6.09 3.23
CA SER A 20 -14.58 7.37 2.88
C SER A 20 -13.58 8.53 2.87
N LEU A 21 -12.68 8.61 3.85
CA LEU A 21 -11.61 9.59 3.88
C LEU A 21 -10.67 9.42 2.67
N GLY A 22 -10.36 8.18 2.29
CA GLY A 22 -9.55 7.91 1.10
C GLY A 22 -10.17 8.47 -0.18
N PHE A 23 -11.48 8.33 -0.36
CA PHE A 23 -12.19 8.92 -1.51
C PHE A 23 -12.22 10.46 -1.45
N VAL A 24 -12.44 11.05 -0.27
CA VAL A 24 -12.40 12.51 -0.11
C VAL A 24 -10.99 13.04 -0.43
N PHE A 25 -9.94 12.40 0.09
CA PHE A 25 -8.57 12.76 -0.24
C PHE A 25 -8.27 12.62 -1.73
N ALA A 26 -8.71 11.52 -2.36
CA ALA A 26 -8.54 11.33 -3.80
C ALA A 26 -9.23 12.45 -4.61
N ALA A 27 -10.46 12.85 -4.23
CA ALA A 27 -11.18 13.94 -4.88
C ALA A 27 -10.45 15.29 -4.72
N ILE A 28 -9.94 15.59 -3.53
CA ILE A 28 -9.15 16.81 -3.26
C ILE A 28 -7.87 16.82 -4.09
N VAL A 29 -7.13 15.70 -4.10
CA VAL A 29 -5.91 15.53 -4.89
C VAL A 29 -6.18 15.75 -6.37
N LEU A 30 -7.23 15.12 -6.89
CA LEU A 30 -7.62 15.25 -8.30
C LEU A 30 -8.05 16.68 -8.63
N TRP A 31 -8.72 17.38 -7.73
CA TRP A 31 -9.12 18.77 -7.96
C TRP A 31 -7.92 19.71 -7.96
N LEU A 32 -7.04 19.63 -6.98
CA LEU A 32 -5.88 20.52 -6.85
C LEU A 32 -4.75 20.21 -7.82
N ALA A 33 -4.76 19.04 -8.45
CA ALA A 33 -3.71 18.64 -9.40
C ALA A 33 -3.67 19.57 -10.61
N THR A 34 -2.46 19.96 -11.00
CA THR A 34 -2.15 20.74 -12.21
C THR A 34 -1.14 19.97 -13.07
N PRO A 35 -1.56 18.82 -13.65
CA PRO A 35 -0.64 17.95 -14.38
C PRO A 35 -0.04 18.63 -15.61
N SER A 36 1.20 18.27 -15.94
CA SER A 36 1.85 18.55 -17.21
C SER A 36 2.19 17.21 -17.89
N LEU A 37 2.45 17.23 -19.19
CA LEU A 37 2.86 16.02 -19.88
C LEU A 37 4.11 15.40 -19.25
N GLN A 38 5.08 16.22 -18.88
CA GLN A 38 6.31 15.77 -18.23
C GLN A 38 6.02 15.15 -16.85
N SER A 39 5.23 15.82 -16.00
CA SER A 39 4.88 15.28 -14.69
C SER A 39 4.06 13.99 -14.78
N LEU A 40 3.17 13.89 -15.77
CA LEU A 40 2.40 12.67 -16.05
C LEU A 40 3.33 11.50 -16.40
N MET A 41 4.28 11.71 -17.33
CA MET A 41 5.22 10.65 -17.75
C MET A 41 6.11 10.18 -16.59
N ILE A 42 6.73 11.10 -15.87
CA ILE A 42 7.62 10.77 -14.76
C ILE A 42 6.85 10.09 -13.62
N GLY A 43 5.74 10.66 -13.22
CA GLY A 43 4.95 10.12 -12.11
C GLY A 43 4.30 8.77 -12.46
N ALA A 44 3.86 8.58 -13.71
CA ALA A 44 3.37 7.29 -14.18
C ALA A 44 4.46 6.22 -14.14
N ALA A 45 5.69 6.52 -14.57
CA ALA A 45 6.82 5.60 -14.49
C ALA A 45 7.09 5.17 -13.03
N ILE A 46 7.10 6.11 -12.09
CA ILE A 46 7.29 5.81 -10.66
C ILE A 46 6.15 4.93 -10.13
N ALA A 47 4.90 5.26 -10.47
CA ALA A 47 3.74 4.52 -10.01
C ALA A 47 3.69 3.09 -10.60
N VAL A 48 4.09 2.89 -11.85
CA VAL A 48 4.20 1.58 -12.48
C VAL A 48 5.27 0.73 -11.79
N ILE A 49 6.40 1.30 -11.39
CA ILE A 49 7.41 0.59 -10.60
C ILE A 49 6.80 0.16 -9.26
N GLY A 50 6.09 1.06 -8.57
CA GLY A 50 5.41 0.75 -7.32
C GLY A 50 4.39 -0.38 -7.46
N GLU A 51 3.57 -0.36 -8.51
CA GLU A 51 2.59 -1.40 -8.79
C GLU A 51 3.26 -2.74 -9.14
N SER A 52 4.36 -2.73 -9.89
CA SER A 52 5.12 -3.94 -10.20
C SER A 52 5.64 -4.62 -8.92
N ILE A 53 6.13 -3.85 -7.95
CA ILE A 53 6.54 -4.38 -6.64
C ILE A 53 5.34 -4.97 -5.90
N ARG A 54 4.18 -4.34 -5.95
CA ARG A 54 2.95 -4.82 -5.30
C ARG A 54 2.46 -6.12 -5.93
N VAL A 55 2.38 -6.19 -7.25
CA VAL A 55 2.00 -7.41 -7.98
C VAL A 55 2.96 -8.54 -7.65
N TRP A 56 4.28 -8.27 -7.64
CA TRP A 56 5.27 -9.26 -7.24
C TRP A 56 5.05 -9.74 -5.81
N ALA A 57 4.81 -8.83 -4.86
CA ALA A 57 4.53 -9.18 -3.47
C ALA A 57 3.23 -9.98 -3.32
N ALA A 58 2.14 -9.52 -3.96
CA ALA A 58 0.85 -10.20 -3.92
C ALA A 58 0.89 -11.61 -4.50
N GLY A 59 1.71 -11.82 -5.56
CA GLY A 59 1.91 -13.14 -6.16
C GLY A 59 2.70 -14.13 -5.29
N HIS A 60 3.36 -13.67 -4.24
CA HIS A 60 4.04 -14.49 -3.24
C HIS A 60 3.27 -14.62 -1.93
N LEU A 61 2.34 -13.70 -1.63
CA LEU A 61 1.66 -13.59 -0.34
C LEU A 61 0.63 -14.71 -0.12
N GLU A 62 0.82 -15.49 0.93
CA GLU A 62 -0.20 -16.39 1.50
C GLU A 62 -0.83 -15.76 2.75
N LYS A 63 -1.75 -14.83 2.49
CA LYS A 63 -2.35 -14.00 3.53
C LYS A 63 -2.96 -14.82 4.66
N SER A 64 -2.53 -14.58 5.89
CA SER A 64 -3.02 -15.23 7.10
C SER A 64 -2.89 -16.76 7.14
N LYS A 65 -2.13 -17.38 6.24
CA LYS A 65 -1.86 -18.82 6.29
C LYS A 65 -0.49 -19.13 6.87
N GLU A 66 0.48 -18.28 6.57
CA GLU A 66 1.86 -18.41 7.02
C GLU A 66 2.54 -17.04 7.07
N VAL A 67 3.74 -17.01 7.64
CA VAL A 67 4.66 -15.87 7.51
C VAL A 67 5.34 -15.97 6.14
N THR A 68 4.88 -15.19 5.17
CA THR A 68 5.46 -15.20 3.82
C THR A 68 6.88 -14.65 3.84
N GLN A 69 7.83 -15.43 3.31
CA GLN A 69 9.26 -15.11 3.30
C GLN A 69 9.90 -15.15 1.90
N SER A 70 9.10 -15.49 0.87
CA SER A 70 9.55 -15.64 -0.51
C SER A 70 9.41 -14.35 -1.31
N GLY A 71 10.06 -14.29 -2.48
CA GLY A 71 9.99 -13.13 -3.37
C GLY A 71 10.48 -11.85 -2.69
N PRO A 72 9.73 -10.73 -2.78
CA PRO A 72 10.16 -9.45 -2.20
C PRO A 72 10.17 -9.44 -0.67
N TYR A 73 9.47 -10.38 -0.01
CA TYR A 73 9.48 -10.53 1.45
C TYR A 73 10.84 -10.98 2.01
N ARG A 74 11.78 -11.39 1.15
CA ARG A 74 13.18 -11.64 1.55
C ARG A 74 13.94 -10.35 1.85
N TYR A 75 13.56 -9.26 1.19
CA TYR A 75 14.28 -7.99 1.25
C TYR A 75 13.65 -7.03 2.25
N THR A 76 12.33 -6.99 2.32
CA THR A 76 11.57 -6.14 3.24
C THR A 76 10.37 -6.88 3.80
N ARG A 77 10.01 -6.58 5.04
CA ARG A 77 8.81 -7.14 5.68
C ARG A 77 7.51 -6.60 5.09
N HIS A 78 7.58 -5.45 4.45
CA HIS A 78 6.41 -4.70 4.00
C HIS A 78 6.47 -4.30 2.51
N PRO A 79 6.66 -5.25 1.57
CA PRO A 79 6.83 -4.90 0.16
C PRO A 79 5.57 -4.29 -0.47
N LEU A 80 4.37 -4.68 -0.02
CA LEU A 80 3.11 -4.06 -0.46
C LEU A 80 3.03 -2.59 -0.06
N TYR A 81 3.49 -2.24 1.15
CA TYR A 81 3.51 -0.84 1.60
C TYR A 81 4.60 -0.03 0.90
N LEU A 82 5.75 -0.64 0.60
CA LEU A 82 6.79 0.00 -0.23
C LEU A 82 6.23 0.36 -1.61
N GLY A 83 5.58 -0.58 -2.28
CA GLY A 83 4.93 -0.33 -3.56
C GLY A 83 3.84 0.74 -3.48
N SER A 84 3.01 0.71 -2.42
CA SER A 84 1.99 1.75 -2.19
C SER A 84 2.60 3.14 -1.99
N SER A 85 3.73 3.23 -1.31
CA SER A 85 4.46 4.50 -1.13
C SER A 85 4.94 5.05 -2.47
N LEU A 86 5.50 4.18 -3.33
CA LEU A 86 5.94 4.58 -4.67
C LEU A 86 4.77 5.02 -5.56
N ILE A 87 3.62 4.32 -5.51
CA ILE A 87 2.40 4.74 -6.21
C ILE A 87 1.98 6.14 -5.73
N GLY A 88 1.93 6.35 -4.41
CA GLY A 88 1.58 7.65 -3.86
C GLY A 88 2.54 8.76 -4.28
N ILE A 89 3.85 8.50 -4.27
CA ILE A 89 4.87 9.43 -4.78
C ILE A 89 4.64 9.71 -6.28
N GLY A 90 4.42 8.68 -7.09
CA GLY A 90 4.12 8.83 -8.50
C GLY A 90 2.90 9.70 -8.76
N MET A 91 1.80 9.45 -8.05
CA MET A 91 0.58 10.27 -8.15
C MET A 91 0.81 11.71 -7.69
N THR A 92 1.65 11.92 -6.69
CA THR A 92 2.05 13.27 -6.23
C THR A 92 2.84 14.01 -7.30
N VAL A 93 3.77 13.33 -7.98
CA VAL A 93 4.53 13.91 -9.11
C VAL A 93 3.59 14.26 -10.25
N ILE A 94 2.63 13.40 -10.60
CA ILE A 94 1.62 13.71 -11.63
C ILE A 94 0.81 14.93 -11.25
N ALA A 95 0.39 15.03 -9.99
CA ALA A 95 -0.42 16.13 -9.51
C ALA A 95 0.29 17.49 -9.65
N ASN A 96 1.63 17.50 -9.69
CA ASN A 96 2.47 18.68 -9.92
C ASN A 96 2.05 19.88 -9.02
N ASN A 97 1.74 19.59 -7.75
CA ASN A 97 1.25 20.56 -6.78
C ASN A 97 1.82 20.24 -5.41
N TRP A 98 2.53 21.19 -4.80
CA TRP A 98 3.23 20.99 -3.53
C TRP A 98 2.28 20.79 -2.33
N ILE A 99 1.07 21.37 -2.37
CA ILE A 99 0.05 21.17 -1.33
C ILE A 99 -0.41 19.72 -1.38
N VAL A 100 -0.69 19.21 -2.59
CA VAL A 100 -1.02 17.80 -2.81
C VAL A 100 0.11 16.90 -2.31
N ALA A 101 1.37 17.25 -2.60
CA ALA A 101 2.52 16.50 -2.12
C ALA A 101 2.55 16.40 -0.60
N ALA A 102 2.39 17.52 0.10
CA ALA A 102 2.36 17.54 1.56
C ALA A 102 1.22 16.69 2.14
N ILE A 103 0.02 16.81 1.58
CA ILE A 103 -1.16 16.05 2.02
C ILE A 103 -0.94 14.55 1.81
N VAL A 104 -0.51 14.12 0.62
CA VAL A 104 -0.32 12.71 0.29
C VAL A 104 0.79 12.09 1.13
N ILE A 105 1.92 12.77 1.29
CA ILE A 105 3.04 12.28 2.11
C ILE A 105 2.60 12.12 3.57
N ALA A 106 1.93 13.12 4.14
CA ALA A 106 1.42 13.03 5.51
C ALA A 106 0.41 11.89 5.67
N TYR A 107 -0.53 11.75 4.74
CA TYR A 107 -1.52 10.67 4.74
C TYR A 107 -0.86 9.29 4.66
N LEU A 108 0.08 9.09 3.73
CA LEU A 108 0.81 7.83 3.59
C LEU A 108 1.64 7.51 4.84
N ALA A 109 2.39 8.49 5.36
CA ALA A 109 3.21 8.28 6.56
C ALA A 109 2.36 7.81 7.75
N LEU A 110 1.22 8.44 7.99
CA LEU A 110 0.32 8.08 9.08
C LEU A 110 -0.36 6.73 8.85
N THR A 111 -0.97 6.54 7.67
CA THR A 111 -1.79 5.36 7.41
C THR A 111 -0.95 4.10 7.22
N LEU A 112 0.19 4.18 6.52
CA LEU A 112 1.05 3.03 6.30
C LEU A 112 1.78 2.63 7.59
N THR A 113 2.25 3.59 8.40
CA THR A 113 2.86 3.28 9.69
C THR A 113 1.87 2.59 10.62
N ALA A 114 0.63 3.08 10.71
CA ALA A 114 -0.41 2.46 11.51
C ALA A 114 -0.75 1.05 11.00
N ALA A 115 -0.86 0.88 9.67
CA ALA A 115 -1.16 -0.41 9.05
C ALA A 115 -0.02 -1.42 9.28
N MET A 116 1.24 -1.03 9.09
CA MET A 116 2.42 -1.89 9.34
C MET A 116 2.47 -2.37 10.79
N ARG A 117 2.28 -1.45 11.76
CA ARG A 117 2.25 -1.82 13.19
C ARG A 117 1.13 -2.78 13.53
N SER A 118 -0.06 -2.56 12.98
CA SER A 118 -1.22 -3.45 13.19
C SER A 118 -0.99 -4.83 12.57
N GLU A 119 -0.40 -4.89 11.37
CA GLU A 119 -0.06 -6.14 10.70
C GLU A 119 1.01 -6.92 11.47
N GLU A 120 2.08 -6.26 11.92
CA GLU A 120 3.12 -6.90 12.74
C GLU A 120 2.57 -7.45 14.06
N ALA A 121 1.69 -6.69 14.74
CA ALA A 121 1.05 -7.16 15.96
C ALA A 121 0.19 -8.42 15.71
N HIS A 122 -0.62 -8.39 14.64
CA HIS A 122 -1.44 -9.54 14.25
C HIS A 122 -0.59 -10.76 13.85
N LEU A 123 0.52 -10.56 13.13
CA LEU A 123 1.41 -11.65 12.73
C LEU A 123 2.13 -12.26 13.94
N ARG A 124 2.56 -11.43 14.91
CA ARG A 124 3.14 -11.92 16.18
C ARG A 124 2.12 -12.71 17.00
N GLU A 125 0.90 -12.19 17.12
CA GLU A 125 -0.17 -12.89 17.86
C GLU A 125 -0.47 -14.26 17.22
N LYS A 126 -0.48 -14.33 15.89
CA LYS A 126 -0.87 -15.52 15.16
C LYS A 126 0.23 -16.56 15.01
N PHE A 127 1.46 -16.13 14.77
CA PHE A 127 2.57 -17.00 14.39
C PHE A 127 3.72 -17.03 15.41
N GLY A 128 3.68 -16.18 16.44
CA GLY A 128 4.66 -16.18 17.54
C GLY A 128 6.10 -16.20 17.06
N ASP A 129 6.86 -17.17 17.57
CA ASP A 129 8.28 -17.34 17.29
C ASP A 129 8.64 -17.43 15.81
N ALA A 130 7.72 -17.93 14.97
CA ALA A 130 7.96 -18.02 13.53
C ALA A 130 8.02 -16.63 12.89
N TYR A 131 7.18 -15.70 13.34
CA TYR A 131 7.26 -14.31 12.89
C TYR A 131 8.50 -13.59 13.43
N ASP A 132 8.86 -13.79 14.70
CA ASP A 132 10.03 -13.16 15.30
C ASP A 132 11.33 -13.66 14.66
N ALA A 133 11.44 -14.96 14.37
CA ALA A 133 12.56 -15.52 13.61
C ALA A 133 12.68 -14.88 12.21
N TYR A 134 11.56 -14.66 11.53
CA TYR A 134 11.53 -13.95 10.24
C TYR A 134 11.94 -12.47 10.40
N ALA A 135 11.38 -11.77 11.37
CA ALA A 135 11.67 -10.35 11.61
C ALA A 135 13.16 -10.11 11.93
N GLU A 136 13.79 -11.05 12.61
CA GLU A 136 15.23 -11.05 12.95
C GLU A 136 16.13 -11.70 11.89
N LYS A 137 15.57 -12.10 10.75
CA LYS A 137 16.27 -12.75 9.64
C LYS A 137 16.95 -14.10 10.02
N ARG A 138 16.42 -14.77 11.04
CA ARG A 138 16.87 -16.09 11.50
C ARG A 138 16.06 -17.25 10.92
N ALA A 139 14.93 -16.96 10.28
CA ALA A 139 14.07 -17.96 9.69
C ALA A 139 14.73 -18.65 8.49
N PRO A 140 14.46 -19.95 8.27
CA PRO A 140 14.98 -20.66 7.10
C PRO A 140 14.44 -20.04 5.81
N LYS A 141 15.27 -20.02 4.77
CA LYS A 141 14.85 -19.49 3.46
C LYS A 141 13.76 -20.39 2.86
N VAL A 142 12.62 -19.82 2.61
CA VAL A 142 11.51 -20.50 1.90
C VAL A 142 11.47 -20.01 0.46
N GLU A 143 11.59 -20.96 -0.48
CA GLU A 143 11.48 -20.67 -1.90
C GLU A 143 10.08 -20.99 -2.38
N ARG A 144 9.45 -19.97 -2.96
CA ARG A 144 8.14 -20.11 -3.61
C ARG A 144 8.16 -19.33 -4.93
N SER A 145 7.60 -19.91 -5.96
CA SER A 145 7.42 -19.24 -7.24
C SER A 145 6.28 -18.23 -7.19
N PHE A 146 6.38 -17.20 -8.01
CA PHE A 146 5.31 -16.25 -8.27
C PHE A 146 4.05 -16.95 -8.80
N SER A 147 2.86 -16.47 -8.42
CA SER A 147 1.59 -16.97 -8.93
C SER A 147 0.62 -15.82 -9.19
N TRP A 148 0.15 -15.71 -10.44
CA TRP A 148 -0.91 -14.78 -10.82
C TRP A 148 -2.22 -15.04 -10.07
N GLN A 149 -2.53 -16.31 -9.81
CA GLN A 149 -3.71 -16.68 -9.05
C GLN A 149 -3.70 -16.09 -7.64
N ARG A 150 -2.53 -16.10 -6.97
CA ARG A 150 -2.36 -15.45 -5.66
C ARG A 150 -2.50 -13.94 -5.75
N ALA A 151 -1.91 -13.30 -6.77
CA ALA A 151 -2.04 -11.86 -6.97
C ALA A 151 -3.51 -11.44 -7.14
N ILE A 152 -4.28 -12.19 -7.95
CA ILE A 152 -5.72 -11.98 -8.14
C ILE A 152 -6.50 -12.25 -6.84
N TYR A 153 -6.19 -13.33 -6.12
CA TYR A 153 -6.81 -13.65 -4.84
C TYR A 153 -6.56 -12.55 -3.79
N ASN A 154 -5.36 -11.98 -3.79
CA ASN A 154 -4.99 -10.84 -2.95
C ASN A 154 -5.54 -9.50 -3.46
N ARG A 155 -6.42 -9.53 -4.47
CA ARG A 155 -7.18 -8.39 -5.02
C ARG A 155 -6.32 -7.30 -5.66
N GLU A 156 -5.13 -7.65 -6.17
CA GLU A 156 -4.24 -6.65 -6.75
C GLU A 156 -4.82 -6.03 -8.04
N HIS A 157 -5.68 -6.75 -8.74
CA HIS A 157 -6.44 -6.21 -9.88
C HIS A 157 -7.30 -4.98 -9.54
N HIS A 158 -7.76 -4.83 -8.29
CA HIS A 158 -8.47 -3.61 -7.86
C HIS A 158 -7.52 -2.42 -7.75
N THR A 159 -6.27 -2.64 -7.31
CA THR A 159 -5.25 -1.57 -7.25
C THR A 159 -4.89 -1.13 -8.65
N ILE A 160 -4.67 -2.07 -9.57
CA ILE A 160 -4.40 -1.79 -10.99
C ILE A 160 -5.55 -0.97 -11.60
N ALA A 161 -6.79 -1.40 -11.40
CA ALA A 161 -7.96 -0.68 -11.91
C ALA A 161 -8.06 0.74 -11.34
N GLY A 162 -7.85 0.90 -10.03
CA GLY A 162 -7.82 2.21 -9.39
C GLY A 162 -6.73 3.13 -9.92
N LEU A 163 -5.52 2.58 -10.14
CA LEU A 163 -4.39 3.31 -10.70
C LEU A 163 -4.66 3.76 -12.14
N LEU A 164 -5.17 2.88 -12.98
CA LEU A 164 -5.55 3.20 -14.37
C LEU A 164 -6.64 4.29 -14.42
N THR A 165 -7.64 4.19 -13.54
CA THR A 165 -8.69 5.22 -13.43
C THR A 165 -8.09 6.58 -13.01
N GLY A 166 -7.20 6.59 -12.02
CA GLY A 166 -6.51 7.80 -11.58
C GLY A 166 -5.68 8.44 -12.70
N PHE A 167 -4.95 7.63 -13.46
CA PHE A 167 -4.18 8.10 -14.62
C PHE A 167 -5.09 8.67 -15.71
N ALA A 168 -6.19 8.00 -16.04
CA ALA A 168 -7.14 8.46 -17.04
C ALA A 168 -7.73 9.83 -16.68
N VAL A 169 -8.13 10.01 -15.41
CA VAL A 169 -8.67 11.29 -14.93
C VAL A 169 -7.62 12.41 -14.99
N LEU A 170 -6.38 12.12 -14.56
CA LEU A 170 -5.31 13.12 -14.59
C LEU A 170 -4.86 13.44 -16.02
N ALA A 171 -4.84 12.47 -16.92
CA ALA A 171 -4.56 12.67 -18.34
C ALA A 171 -5.68 13.51 -19.02
N LEU A 172 -6.95 13.26 -18.69
CA LEU A 172 -8.05 14.06 -19.18
C LEU A 172 -7.92 15.51 -18.73
N LYS A 173 -7.50 15.75 -17.49
CA LYS A 173 -7.30 17.11 -16.95
C LYS A 173 -6.14 17.86 -17.64
N LEU A 174 -5.26 17.16 -18.34
CA LEU A 174 -4.19 17.75 -19.13
C LEU A 174 -4.70 18.37 -20.46
N VAL A 175 -5.84 17.86 -20.93
CA VAL A 175 -6.41 18.24 -22.25
C VAL A 175 -7.54 19.28 -22.09
N LEU A 176 -8.15 19.32 -20.90
CA LEU A 176 -9.22 20.29 -20.59
C LEU A 176 -8.64 21.62 -20.09
#